data_a2a469b8d2f3f331c6019e50365391fb
#
_entry.id   a2a469b8d2f3f331c6019e50365391fb
#
_cell.length_a   1.000
_cell.length_b   1.000
_cell.length_c   1.000
_cell.angle_alpha   90.00
_cell.angle_beta   90.00
_cell.angle_gamma   90.00
#
_symmetry.space_group_name_H-M   'P 1'
#
loop_
_entity.id
_entity.type
_entity.pdbx_description
1 polymer ?
#
loop_
_entity_poly.entity_id
_entity_poly.type
_entity_poly.pdbx_seq_one_letter_code
_entity_poly.pdbx_strand_id
1 'polypeptide(L)'
;MMKMLKVSALVFAFLLGAVSCTTQEETKTAAEIKQILIKESIAQYPGSCPCPYNVDRAGRRCGKRSAYSRPDGASPLCYASDLSDDMVKGY
;
A
#
# COMPACT_ATOMS: atom_id res chain seq x y z
N MET A 1 -8.13 42.56 -34.45
CA MET A 1 -8.22 42.78 -33.08
C MET A 1 -9.04 41.80 -32.35
N MET A 2 -10.20 41.57 -32.77
CA MET A 2 -11.03 40.64 -32.07
C MET A 2 -10.54 39.24 -32.13
N LYS A 3 -9.71 38.94 -33.06
CA LYS A 3 -9.22 37.57 -33.19
C LYS A 3 -8.44 37.11 -32.02
N MET A 4 -7.79 38.02 -31.36
CA MET A 4 -6.98 37.62 -30.27
C MET A 4 -7.75 37.07 -29.10
N LEU A 5 -8.93 37.61 -28.94
CA LEU A 5 -9.73 37.18 -27.83
C LEU A 5 -10.10 35.73 -27.94
N LYS A 6 -10.31 35.26 -29.15
CA LYS A 6 -10.73 33.91 -29.33
C LYS A 6 -9.62 32.94 -28.96
N VAL A 7 -8.44 33.34 -29.24
CA VAL A 7 -7.32 32.44 -28.94
C VAL A 7 -7.19 32.25 -27.45
N SER A 8 -7.41 33.30 -26.73
CA SER A 8 -7.29 33.16 -25.27
C SER A 8 -8.31 32.22 -24.72
N ALA A 9 -9.47 32.24 -25.26
CA ALA A 9 -10.51 31.37 -24.76
C ALA A 9 -10.15 29.92 -24.95
N LEU A 10 -9.54 29.63 -26.05
CA LEU A 10 -9.16 28.25 -26.31
C LEU A 10 -8.12 27.75 -25.34
N VAL A 11 -7.21 28.59 -24.99
CA VAL A 11 -6.17 28.20 -24.08
C VAL A 11 -6.76 27.88 -22.73
N PHE A 12 -7.72 28.67 -22.33
CA PHE A 12 -8.33 28.40 -21.07
C PHE A 12 -9.00 27.08 -21.04
N ALA A 13 -9.73 26.72 -22.03
CA ALA A 13 -10.41 25.43 -22.07
C ALA A 13 -9.44 24.30 -21.96
N PHE A 14 -8.30 24.46 -22.54
CA PHE A 14 -7.32 23.41 -22.50
C PHE A 14 -6.83 23.16 -21.08
N LEU A 15 -6.60 24.21 -20.35
CA LEU A 15 -6.13 24.04 -18.99
C LEU A 15 -7.14 23.35 -18.10
N LEU A 16 -8.39 23.63 -18.30
CA LEU A 16 -9.40 23.00 -17.50
C LEU A 16 -9.42 21.49 -17.72
N GLY A 17 -9.21 21.09 -18.92
CA GLY A 17 -9.18 19.67 -19.21
C GLY A 17 -8.07 18.96 -18.49
N ALA A 18 -6.97 19.60 -18.35
CA ALA A 18 -5.85 18.97 -17.70
C ALA A 18 -6.11 18.72 -16.22
N VAL A 19 -6.83 19.61 -15.62
CA VAL A 19 -7.08 19.47 -14.20
C VAL A 19 -7.93 18.26 -13.88
N SER A 20 -8.86 17.95 -14.73
CA SER A 20 -9.74 16.85 -14.41
C SER A 20 -9.06 15.52 -14.37
N CYS A 21 -7.90 15.39 -14.91
CA CYS A 21 -7.23 14.12 -14.89
C CYS A 21 -6.72 13.71 -13.54
N THR A 22 -6.63 14.63 -12.65
CA THR A 22 -6.02 14.28 -11.39
C THR A 22 -6.97 13.77 -10.36
N THR A 23 -8.21 13.69 -10.67
CA THR A 23 -9.11 13.26 -9.66
C THR A 23 -9.39 11.83 -9.62
N GLN A 24 -8.55 10.96 -10.17
CA GLN A 24 -8.85 9.66 -10.13
C GLN A 24 -8.63 9.05 -8.88
N GLU A 25 -9.55 8.58 -8.26
CA GLU A 25 -9.43 7.90 -7.09
C GLU A 25 -9.46 6.55 -7.32
N GLU A 26 -8.51 5.85 -7.29
CA GLU A 26 -8.55 4.58 -7.64
C GLU A 26 -8.90 3.62 -6.66
N THR A 27 -9.48 2.57 -7.02
CA THR A 27 -9.80 1.48 -6.21
C THR A 27 -8.60 0.62 -6.11
N LYS A 28 -8.16 0.27 -4.98
CA LYS A 28 -7.00 -0.57 -4.81
C LYS A 28 -7.33 -2.00 -5.15
N THR A 29 -6.40 -2.69 -5.76
CA THR A 29 -6.61 -4.11 -6.07
C THR A 29 -6.46 -4.94 -4.80
N ALA A 30 -6.94 -6.17 -4.83
CA ALA A 30 -6.79 -7.06 -3.70
C ALA A 30 -5.33 -7.27 -3.34
N ALA A 31 -4.47 -7.38 -4.33
CA ALA A 31 -3.04 -7.56 -4.07
C ALA A 31 -2.44 -6.35 -3.36
N GLU A 32 -2.85 -5.16 -3.73
CA GLU A 32 -2.36 -3.96 -3.07
C GLU A 32 -2.85 -3.87 -1.64
N ILE A 33 -4.10 -4.21 -1.41
CA ILE A 33 -4.65 -4.19 -0.07
C ILE A 33 -3.93 -5.20 0.82
N LYS A 34 -3.64 -6.38 0.30
CA LYS A 34 -2.92 -7.37 1.08
C LYS A 34 -1.55 -6.88 1.50
N GLN A 35 -0.84 -6.17 0.62
CA GLN A 35 0.46 -5.63 0.97
C GLN A 35 0.35 -4.54 2.04
N ILE A 36 -0.69 -3.74 1.99
CA ILE A 36 -0.91 -2.72 3.00
C ILE A 36 -1.16 -3.37 4.36
N LEU A 37 -1.99 -4.39 4.40
CA LEU A 37 -2.30 -5.06 5.64
C LEU A 37 -1.07 -5.76 6.23
N ILE A 38 -0.24 -6.33 5.39
CA ILE A 38 1.00 -6.94 5.85
C ILE A 38 1.91 -5.88 6.45
N LYS A 39 2.07 -4.75 5.81
CA LYS A 39 2.92 -3.69 6.32
C LYS A 39 2.43 -3.18 7.66
N GLU A 40 1.13 -3.04 7.80
CA GLU A 40 0.56 -2.59 9.06
C GLU A 40 0.79 -3.60 10.16
N SER A 41 0.65 -4.88 9.83
CA SER A 41 0.85 -5.93 10.81
C SER A 41 2.29 -5.95 11.31
N ILE A 42 3.24 -5.80 10.42
CA ILE A 42 4.65 -5.76 10.78
C ILE A 42 4.95 -4.53 11.63
N ALA A 43 4.39 -3.39 11.26
CA ALA A 43 4.63 -2.15 11.98
C ALA A 43 4.09 -2.18 13.40
N GLN A 44 3.05 -2.93 13.64
CA GLN A 44 2.46 -3.02 14.97
C GLN A 44 3.17 -4.01 15.87
N TYR A 45 4.01 -4.85 15.32
CA TYR A 45 4.72 -5.82 16.14
C TYR A 45 5.84 -5.14 16.91
N PRO A 46 5.90 -5.30 18.22
CA PRO A 46 6.89 -4.58 19.03
C PRO A 46 8.31 -5.09 18.92
N GLY A 47 8.54 -6.27 18.40
CA GLY A 47 9.87 -6.82 18.30
C GLY A 47 10.51 -6.60 16.95
N SER A 48 11.72 -7.06 16.78
CA SER A 48 12.45 -6.88 15.54
C SER A 48 12.23 -8.00 14.53
N CYS A 49 11.60 -9.08 14.93
CA CYS A 49 11.42 -10.25 14.08
C CYS A 49 9.97 -10.66 13.94
N PRO A 50 9.14 -9.87 13.27
CA PRO A 50 7.76 -10.30 13.06
C PRO A 50 7.64 -11.40 12.03
N CYS A 51 8.39 -11.34 10.94
CA CYS A 51 8.27 -12.27 9.83
C CYS A 51 9.59 -12.96 9.52
N PRO A 52 9.55 -14.15 8.92
CA PRO A 52 10.78 -14.88 8.62
C PRO A 52 11.75 -14.14 7.70
N TYR A 53 11.24 -13.28 6.82
CA TYR A 53 12.10 -12.57 5.90
C TYR A 53 12.67 -11.28 6.48
N ASN A 54 12.25 -10.88 7.67
CA ASN A 54 12.83 -9.71 8.30
C ASN A 54 14.22 -10.02 8.82
N VAL A 55 14.98 -8.99 9.14
CA VAL A 55 16.31 -9.18 9.69
C VAL A 55 16.34 -8.63 11.11
N ASP A 56 17.16 -9.23 11.95
CA ASP A 56 17.29 -8.80 13.32
C ASP A 56 18.29 -7.64 13.38
N ARG A 57 18.59 -7.18 14.59
CA ARG A 57 19.48 -6.06 14.75
C ARG A 57 20.90 -6.34 14.30
N ALA A 58 21.27 -7.59 14.27
CA ALA A 58 22.59 -7.99 13.81
C ALA A 58 22.62 -8.21 12.32
N GLY A 59 21.51 -8.00 11.63
CA GLY A 59 21.45 -8.17 10.18
C GLY A 59 21.20 -9.56 9.71
N ARG A 60 20.84 -10.48 10.62
CA ARG A 60 20.59 -11.86 10.24
C ARG A 60 19.12 -12.08 10.02
N ARG A 61 18.79 -12.96 9.09
CA ARG A 61 17.41 -13.28 8.80
C ARG A 61 16.74 -13.91 9.98
N CYS A 62 15.52 -13.49 10.30
CA CYS A 62 14.81 -14.02 11.46
C CYS A 62 14.40 -15.47 11.30
N GLY A 63 13.92 -15.86 10.15
CA GLY A 63 13.57 -17.24 9.88
C GLY A 63 12.66 -17.83 10.93
N LYS A 64 13.05 -18.96 11.48
CA LYS A 64 12.24 -19.65 12.48
C LYS A 64 12.15 -18.93 13.80
N ARG A 65 12.99 -17.94 14.04
CA ARG A 65 12.93 -17.16 15.27
C ARG A 65 11.85 -16.09 15.21
N SER A 66 11.23 -15.88 14.04
CA SER A 66 10.23 -14.86 13.89
C SER A 66 8.95 -15.19 14.65
N ALA A 67 8.19 -14.17 14.99
CA ALA A 67 6.91 -14.38 15.65
C ALA A 67 5.97 -15.20 14.78
N TYR A 68 6.08 -15.05 13.48
CA TYR A 68 5.27 -15.81 12.54
C TYR A 68 5.52 -17.32 12.67
N SER A 69 6.75 -17.70 12.88
CA SER A 69 7.12 -19.12 12.90
C SER A 69 7.01 -19.76 14.27
N ARG A 70 6.97 -18.96 15.32
CA ARG A 70 6.92 -19.54 16.66
C ARG A 70 5.49 -19.84 17.08
N PRO A 71 5.25 -21.00 17.68
CA PRO A 71 3.87 -21.38 18.03
C PRO A 71 3.21 -20.47 19.05
N ASP A 72 3.99 -19.86 19.92
CA ASP A 72 3.43 -18.95 20.90
C ASP A 72 3.60 -17.50 20.50
N GLY A 73 3.93 -17.23 19.26
CA GLY A 73 4.15 -15.89 18.80
C GLY A 73 2.85 -15.18 18.50
N ALA A 74 2.97 -13.92 18.11
CA ALA A 74 1.82 -13.09 17.83
C ALA A 74 1.19 -13.37 16.47
N SER A 75 1.78 -14.18 15.66
CA SER A 75 1.26 -14.55 14.36
C SER A 75 0.92 -13.37 13.47
N PRO A 76 1.87 -12.50 13.19
CA PRO A 76 1.58 -11.36 12.31
C PRO A 76 1.33 -11.83 10.88
N LEU A 77 0.77 -10.94 10.07
CA LEU A 77 0.54 -11.24 8.67
C LEU A 77 1.84 -10.98 7.92
N CYS A 78 2.33 -11.99 7.22
CA CYS A 78 3.63 -11.90 6.55
C CYS A 78 3.58 -12.16 5.07
N TYR A 79 2.62 -12.97 4.62
CA TYR A 79 2.52 -13.34 3.21
C TYR A 79 1.09 -13.12 2.72
N ALA A 80 0.96 -12.91 1.42
CA ALA A 80 -0.36 -12.68 0.85
C ALA A 80 -1.32 -13.83 1.15
N SER A 81 -0.80 -15.03 1.26
CA SER A 81 -1.63 -16.18 1.56
C SER A 81 -2.18 -16.18 2.98
N ASP A 82 -1.66 -15.32 3.84
CA ASP A 82 -2.15 -15.23 5.20
C ASP A 82 -3.45 -14.42 5.27
N LEU A 83 -3.81 -13.74 4.20
CA LEU A 83 -5.00 -12.91 4.22
C LEU A 83 -6.14 -13.57 3.49
N SER A 84 -7.31 -13.53 4.09
CA SER A 84 -8.49 -14.08 3.47
C SER A 84 -9.19 -12.99 2.69
N ASP A 85 -10.13 -13.38 1.87
CA ASP A 85 -10.93 -12.42 1.11
C ASP A 85 -11.73 -11.53 2.06
N ASP A 86 -12.17 -12.04 3.18
CA ASP A 86 -12.90 -11.26 4.13
C ASP A 86 -12.06 -10.15 4.73
N MET A 87 -10.80 -10.41 4.98
CA MET A 87 -9.91 -9.38 5.50
C MET A 87 -9.74 -8.27 4.49
N VAL A 88 -9.62 -8.63 3.22
CA VAL A 88 -9.45 -7.64 2.17
C VAL A 88 -10.71 -6.80 2.02
N LYS A 89 -11.87 -7.42 2.11
CA LYS A 89 -13.11 -6.69 2.00
C LYS A 89 -13.32 -5.72 3.14
N GLY A 90 -12.82 -6.06 4.30
CA GLY A 90 -12.98 -5.21 5.46
C GLY A 90 -12.09 -3.97 5.45
N TYR A 91 -11.17 -3.93 4.54
CA TYR A 91 -10.29 -2.79 4.45
C TYR A 91 -11.05 -1.59 3.88
#